data_12c55d399b268688ace3f8ad245ed5db
#
_entry.id   12c55d399b268688ace3f8ad245ed5db
#
_cell.length_a   1.000
_cell.length_b   1.000
_cell.length_c   1.000
_cell.angle_alpha   90.00
_cell.angle_beta   90.00
_cell.angle_gamma   90.00
#
_symmetry.space_group_name_H-M   'P 1'
#
loop_
_entity.id
_entity.type
_entity.pdbx_description
1 polymer ?
#
loop_
_entity_poly.entity_id
_entity_poly.type
_entity_poly.pdbx_seq_one_letter_code
_entity_poly.pdbx_strand_id
1 'polypeptide(L)'
;RLISDARCTQVALDVLHDPEKVPPRAGQVTARSIAEGVLSLSEQASSHAVSMDDLRATNDAWRHQLDQAAPRKNGEPYVDVVKAQNAAEQRDQLMWYAQEYRNLLTERGFFRFSDRLNQAIQLVRDFPRIGQQIRSRYAVVLLDEYQDTSSSQARLLASLFSGSTPENGRGHAVTAVGDPLQAIYGWRGAAANNILDFPRHFPHRDGPDAYDNGQYSLTQNRRSNQTILDCANAISEGIRSDPKIGNVVKQLRVPEDEHAGREESPLPVGMPVQVHTFDTWEQECEGVADQIVEAHERGTVGRWKDIGVLMRTNAKISDLYLALSARGVPVCLANLSALLRVPDIALIYSHLRLLVDRRDNEALATLLTAPRWGLTTKE
;
A
#
# COMPACT_ATOMS: atom_id res chain seq x y z
N ARG A 1 19.37 6.69 16.08
CA ARG A 1 18.13 7.26 16.61
C ARG A 1 17.02 7.17 15.55
N LEU A 2 15.83 6.68 15.93
CA LEU A 2 14.65 6.70 15.04
C LEU A 2 14.21 8.14 14.76
N ILE A 3 13.94 8.45 13.49
CA ILE A 3 13.52 9.79 13.05
C ILE A 3 12.13 9.77 12.43
N SER A 4 11.42 10.92 12.51
CA SER A 4 10.11 11.13 11.90
C SER A 4 10.22 11.40 10.40
N ASP A 5 9.09 11.29 9.67
CA ASP A 5 9.03 11.59 8.24
C ASP A 5 9.45 13.04 7.92
N ALA A 6 9.05 14.00 8.77
CA ALA A 6 9.49 15.39 8.63
C ALA A 6 11.01 15.53 8.73
N ARG A 7 11.66 14.77 9.62
CA ARG A 7 13.13 14.77 9.73
C ARG A 7 13.78 14.04 8.56
N CYS A 8 13.15 12.99 8.04
CA CYS A 8 13.59 12.33 6.81
C CYS A 8 13.61 13.32 5.64
N THR A 9 12.55 14.11 5.47
CA THR A 9 12.46 15.14 4.45
C THR A 9 13.55 16.20 4.61
N GLN A 10 13.81 16.65 5.85
CA GLN A 10 14.89 17.58 6.13
C GLN A 10 16.25 17.03 5.71
N VAL A 11 16.57 15.78 6.04
CA VAL A 11 17.85 15.14 5.66
C VAL A 11 17.95 14.98 4.14
N ALA A 12 16.86 14.66 3.45
CA ALA A 12 16.86 14.60 1.99
C ALA A 12 17.15 15.97 1.35
N LEU A 13 16.55 17.04 1.90
CA LEU A 13 16.83 18.42 1.46
C LEU A 13 18.26 18.86 1.80
N ASP A 14 18.82 18.44 2.94
CA ASP A 14 20.22 18.72 3.28
C ASP A 14 21.18 18.15 2.21
N VAL A 15 20.92 16.94 1.70
CA VAL A 15 21.70 16.36 0.60
C VAL A 15 21.60 17.18 -0.68
N LEU A 16 20.39 17.67 -1.01
CA LEU A 16 20.16 18.45 -2.24
C LEU A 16 20.78 19.85 -2.21
N HIS A 17 20.93 20.42 -1.02
CA HIS A 17 21.50 21.75 -0.81
C HIS A 17 23.00 21.73 -0.50
N ASP A 18 23.63 20.55 -0.41
CA ASP A 18 25.07 20.43 -0.17
C ASP A 18 25.84 20.79 -1.46
N PRO A 19 26.59 21.89 -1.50
CA PRO A 19 27.31 22.33 -2.69
C PRO A 19 28.45 21.40 -3.10
N GLU A 20 28.93 20.54 -2.18
CA GLU A 20 29.97 19.55 -2.46
C GLU A 20 29.37 18.27 -3.09
N LYS A 21 28.06 18.08 -2.97
CA LYS A 21 27.32 16.94 -3.49
C LYS A 21 26.53 17.32 -4.73
N VAL A 22 27.21 17.55 -5.84
CA VAL A 22 26.58 17.89 -7.12
C VAL A 22 26.37 16.62 -7.94
N PRO A 23 25.12 16.25 -8.27
CA PRO A 23 24.88 15.12 -9.14
C PRO A 23 25.29 15.42 -10.57
N PRO A 24 25.61 14.41 -11.36
CA PRO A 24 25.79 14.60 -12.79
C PRO A 24 24.44 14.97 -13.42
N ARG A 25 24.30 16.22 -13.86
CA ARG A 25 23.17 16.83 -14.57
C ARG A 25 21.80 16.78 -13.86
N ALA A 26 21.41 17.88 -13.23
CA ALA A 26 20.05 18.12 -12.78
C ALA A 26 19.15 18.50 -13.98
N GLY A 27 18.10 17.73 -14.25
CA GLY A 27 16.99 18.16 -15.09
C GLY A 27 16.17 19.28 -14.41
N GLN A 28 15.19 19.84 -15.13
CA GLN A 28 14.27 20.88 -14.61
C GLN A 28 13.26 20.32 -13.60
N VAL A 29 13.71 19.73 -12.50
CA VAL A 29 12.86 19.15 -11.46
C VAL A 29 13.07 19.94 -10.18
N THR A 30 11.99 20.23 -9.43
CA THR A 30 12.09 20.97 -8.17
C THR A 30 12.80 20.15 -7.09
N ALA A 31 13.54 20.80 -6.20
CA ALA A 31 14.20 20.14 -5.08
C ALA A 31 13.22 19.32 -4.23
N ARG A 32 11.99 19.81 -4.07
CA ARG A 32 10.93 19.10 -3.36
C ARG A 32 10.57 17.75 -4.03
N SER A 33 10.36 17.75 -5.35
CA SER A 33 10.03 16.53 -6.10
C SER A 33 11.18 15.52 -6.06
N ILE A 34 12.43 15.99 -6.09
CA ILE A 34 13.59 15.09 -5.94
C ILE A 34 13.62 14.52 -4.52
N ALA A 35 13.42 15.33 -3.48
CA ALA A 35 13.39 14.86 -2.10
C ALA A 35 12.28 13.81 -1.89
N GLU A 36 11.08 14.03 -2.39
CA GLU A 36 9.97 13.08 -2.35
C GLU A 36 10.33 11.77 -3.08
N GLY A 37 10.98 11.86 -4.24
CA GLY A 37 11.48 10.71 -4.99
C GLY A 37 12.56 9.92 -4.23
N VAL A 38 13.51 10.61 -3.61
CA VAL A 38 14.58 10.02 -2.77
C VAL A 38 13.98 9.25 -1.60
N LEU A 39 13.02 9.85 -0.90
CA LEU A 39 12.35 9.22 0.24
C LEU A 39 11.56 7.99 -0.21
N SER A 40 10.81 8.10 -1.29
CA SER A 40 10.02 6.99 -1.86
C SER A 40 10.92 5.84 -2.32
N LEU A 41 11.97 6.12 -3.08
CA LEU A 41 12.92 5.11 -3.55
C LEU A 41 13.61 4.41 -2.39
N SER A 42 14.06 5.18 -1.40
CA SER A 42 14.74 4.65 -0.21
C SER A 42 13.82 3.75 0.62
N GLU A 43 12.53 4.14 0.76
CA GLU A 43 11.52 3.34 1.46
C GLU A 43 11.22 2.04 0.72
N GLN A 44 10.99 2.11 -0.58
CA GLN A 44 10.70 0.94 -1.40
C GLN A 44 11.88 -0.03 -1.42
N ALA A 45 13.10 0.46 -1.60
CA ALA A 45 14.30 -0.37 -1.57
C ALA A 45 14.45 -1.09 -0.22
N SER A 46 14.19 -0.39 0.90
CA SER A 46 14.22 -0.99 2.24
C SER A 46 13.08 -2.00 2.44
N SER A 47 11.87 -1.68 2.00
CA SER A 47 10.69 -2.55 2.14
C SER A 47 10.80 -3.85 1.31
N HIS A 48 11.44 -3.75 0.14
CA HIS A 48 11.71 -4.91 -0.71
C HIS A 48 13.05 -5.59 -0.40
N ALA A 49 13.83 -5.06 0.55
CA ALA A 49 15.17 -5.53 0.90
C ALA A 49 16.12 -5.64 -0.31
N VAL A 50 16.05 -4.62 -1.20
CA VAL A 50 16.90 -4.49 -2.39
C VAL A 50 17.99 -3.46 -2.11
N SER A 51 19.24 -3.76 -2.50
CA SER A 51 20.34 -2.82 -2.37
C SER A 51 20.32 -1.76 -3.48
N MET A 52 20.95 -0.61 -3.25
CA MET A 52 21.13 0.40 -4.30
C MET A 52 22.01 -0.11 -5.46
N ASP A 53 22.93 -1.03 -5.19
CA ASP A 53 23.78 -1.64 -6.22
C ASP A 53 22.99 -2.59 -7.11
N ASP A 54 22.06 -3.38 -6.57
CA ASP A 54 21.13 -4.21 -7.36
C ASP A 54 20.25 -3.36 -8.28
N LEU A 55 19.78 -2.22 -7.78
CA LEU A 55 18.97 -1.27 -8.55
C LEU A 55 19.79 -0.65 -9.69
N ARG A 56 21.04 -0.26 -9.43
CA ARG A 56 21.95 0.26 -10.46
C ARG A 56 22.22 -0.79 -11.51
N ALA A 57 22.62 -2.00 -11.11
CA ALA A 57 22.87 -3.09 -12.03
C ALA A 57 21.67 -3.39 -12.94
N THR A 58 20.45 -3.35 -12.38
CA THR A 58 19.21 -3.53 -13.15
C THR A 58 19.00 -2.38 -14.14
N ASN A 59 19.23 -1.14 -13.72
CA ASN A 59 19.07 0.04 -14.58
C ASN A 59 20.11 0.05 -15.72
N ASP A 60 21.33 -0.33 -15.43
CA ASP A 60 22.42 -0.45 -16.42
C ASP A 60 22.12 -1.54 -17.45
N ALA A 61 21.63 -2.69 -17.01
CA ALA A 61 21.22 -3.76 -17.93
C ALA A 61 20.08 -3.28 -18.85
N TRP A 62 19.16 -2.49 -18.33
CA TRP A 62 18.06 -1.93 -19.11
C TRP A 62 18.54 -0.86 -20.11
N ARG A 63 19.45 0.01 -19.70
CA ARG A 63 20.10 0.99 -20.61
C ARG A 63 20.79 0.29 -21.76
N HIS A 64 21.55 -0.75 -21.46
CA HIS A 64 22.23 -1.55 -22.49
C HIS A 64 21.26 -2.14 -23.51
N GLN A 65 20.09 -2.63 -23.09
CA GLN A 65 19.05 -3.11 -24.00
C GLN A 65 18.46 -1.96 -24.84
N LEU A 66 18.23 -0.78 -24.25
CA LEU A 66 17.72 0.38 -24.97
C LEU A 66 18.73 0.89 -26.04
N ASP A 67 20.01 0.85 -25.74
CA ASP A 67 21.07 1.24 -26.67
C ASP A 67 21.21 0.28 -27.88
N GLN A 68 20.76 -0.96 -27.70
CA GLN A 68 20.70 -1.96 -28.76
C GLN A 68 19.39 -1.94 -29.59
N ALA A 69 18.45 -1.05 -29.23
CA ALA A 69 17.17 -0.98 -29.92
C ALA A 69 17.35 -0.59 -31.39
N ALA A 70 16.70 -1.32 -32.28
CA ALA A 70 16.76 -1.05 -33.71
C ALA A 70 16.25 0.35 -34.04
N PRO A 71 16.99 1.17 -34.84
CA PRO A 71 16.55 2.51 -35.22
C PRO A 71 15.40 2.45 -36.22
N ARG A 72 14.75 3.60 -36.45
CA ARG A 72 13.79 3.81 -37.54
C ARG A 72 14.45 3.67 -38.90
N LYS A 73 13.64 3.58 -39.97
CA LYS A 73 14.12 3.54 -41.34
C LYS A 73 15.02 4.72 -41.75
N ASN A 74 14.87 5.87 -41.07
CA ASN A 74 15.68 7.07 -41.26
C ASN A 74 16.98 7.08 -40.41
N GLY A 75 17.28 6.03 -39.68
CA GLY A 75 18.47 5.94 -38.81
C GLY A 75 18.29 6.56 -37.42
N GLU A 76 17.17 7.26 -37.15
CA GLU A 76 16.89 7.86 -35.83
C GLU A 76 16.26 6.84 -34.84
N PRO A 77 16.52 6.98 -33.54
CA PRO A 77 15.85 6.15 -32.55
C PRO A 77 14.33 6.43 -32.48
N TYR A 78 13.56 5.47 -32.05
CA TYR A 78 12.14 5.68 -31.76
C TYR A 78 11.98 6.65 -30.58
N VAL A 79 10.95 7.51 -30.63
CA VAL A 79 10.67 8.48 -29.58
C VAL A 79 10.52 7.83 -28.20
N ASP A 80 9.91 6.65 -28.15
CA ASP A 80 9.72 5.92 -26.90
C ASP A 80 11.02 5.33 -26.34
N VAL A 81 11.97 4.97 -27.22
CA VAL A 81 13.33 4.59 -26.81
C VAL A 81 14.05 5.76 -26.17
N VAL A 82 14.01 6.94 -26.80
CA VAL A 82 14.60 8.17 -26.25
C VAL A 82 13.99 8.55 -24.89
N LYS A 83 12.66 8.47 -24.77
CA LYS A 83 11.96 8.70 -23.48
C LYS A 83 12.41 7.70 -22.41
N ALA A 84 12.56 6.42 -22.77
CA ALA A 84 13.01 5.38 -21.86
C ALA A 84 14.47 5.57 -21.43
N GLN A 85 15.36 5.99 -22.34
CA GLN A 85 16.75 6.37 -22.01
C GLN A 85 16.81 7.54 -21.06
N ASN A 86 16.06 8.62 -21.32
CA ASN A 86 15.97 9.78 -20.41
C ASN A 86 15.44 9.38 -19.02
N ALA A 87 14.45 8.49 -18.98
CA ALA A 87 13.92 7.98 -17.72
C ALA A 87 14.95 7.11 -16.96
N ALA A 88 15.80 6.38 -17.66
CA ALA A 88 16.89 5.62 -17.06
C ALA A 88 17.98 6.54 -16.49
N GLU A 89 18.33 7.63 -17.17
CA GLU A 89 19.23 8.65 -16.63
C GLU A 89 18.68 9.35 -15.39
N GLN A 90 17.39 9.70 -15.39
CA GLN A 90 16.73 10.29 -14.21
C GLN A 90 16.74 9.33 -13.02
N ARG A 91 16.57 8.01 -13.26
CA ARG A 91 16.68 6.99 -12.21
C ARG A 91 18.09 6.90 -11.64
N ASP A 92 19.13 6.99 -12.48
CA ASP A 92 20.51 6.98 -12.00
C ASP A 92 20.79 8.17 -11.07
N GLN A 93 20.32 9.35 -11.45
CA GLN A 93 20.42 10.55 -10.60
C GLN A 93 19.69 10.37 -9.27
N LEU A 94 18.45 9.86 -9.32
CA LEU A 94 17.66 9.62 -8.12
C LEU A 94 18.31 8.57 -7.20
N MET A 95 18.87 7.50 -7.77
CA MET A 95 19.60 6.47 -7.02
C MET A 95 20.88 7.02 -6.39
N TRP A 96 21.55 7.96 -7.06
CA TRP A 96 22.70 8.64 -6.51
C TRP A 96 22.30 9.47 -5.28
N TYR A 97 21.26 10.30 -5.38
CA TYR A 97 20.75 11.07 -4.25
C TYR A 97 20.25 10.16 -3.10
N ALA A 98 19.57 9.06 -3.43
CA ALA A 98 19.09 8.12 -2.43
C ALA A 98 20.26 7.44 -1.68
N GLN A 99 21.37 7.17 -2.37
CA GLN A 99 22.58 6.66 -1.72
C GLN A 99 23.21 7.69 -0.78
N GLU A 100 23.36 8.95 -1.23
CA GLU A 100 23.89 10.01 -0.39
C GLU A 100 23.00 10.31 0.83
N TYR A 101 21.69 10.24 0.65
CA TYR A 101 20.73 10.34 1.74
C TYR A 101 20.95 9.22 2.79
N ARG A 102 21.15 7.99 2.35
CA ARG A 102 21.41 6.85 3.25
C ARG A 102 22.76 6.97 3.96
N ASN A 103 23.78 7.46 3.26
CA ASN A 103 25.09 7.75 3.83
C ASN A 103 24.97 8.79 4.94
N LEU A 104 24.27 9.88 4.70
CA LEU A 104 24.05 10.96 5.66
C LEU A 104 23.22 10.52 6.88
N LEU A 105 22.21 9.66 6.66
CA LEU A 105 21.48 9.04 7.77
C LEU A 105 22.42 8.22 8.66
N THR A 106 23.27 7.41 8.05
CA THR A 106 24.25 6.55 8.78
C THR A 106 25.25 7.39 9.54
N GLU A 107 25.81 8.42 8.91
CA GLU A 107 26.76 9.35 9.53
C GLU A 107 26.17 10.06 10.76
N ARG A 108 24.88 10.48 10.66
CA ARG A 108 24.16 11.13 11.77
C ARG A 108 23.59 10.15 12.81
N GLY A 109 23.80 8.84 12.63
CA GLY A 109 23.24 7.81 13.51
C GLY A 109 21.70 7.76 13.47
N PHE A 110 21.12 8.14 12.33
CA PHE A 110 19.68 8.12 12.11
C PHE A 110 19.25 6.85 11.39
N PHE A 111 18.03 6.39 11.65
CA PHE A 111 17.43 5.27 10.94
C PHE A 111 15.91 5.42 10.90
N ARG A 112 15.32 4.85 9.87
CA ARG A 112 13.86 4.80 9.62
C ARG A 112 13.30 3.48 10.15
N PHE A 113 11.96 3.41 10.21
CA PHE A 113 11.30 2.18 10.66
C PHE A 113 11.62 0.98 9.74
N SER A 114 11.59 1.19 8.41
CA SER A 114 11.93 0.17 7.41
C SER A 114 13.38 -0.34 7.53
N ASP A 115 14.32 0.52 7.91
CA ASP A 115 15.73 0.14 8.08
C ASP A 115 15.94 -0.83 9.25
N ARG A 116 15.06 -0.78 10.27
CA ARG A 116 15.09 -1.72 11.40
C ARG A 116 14.92 -3.16 10.97
N LEU A 117 14.02 -3.41 10.01
CA LEU A 117 13.77 -4.77 9.51
C LEU A 117 15.03 -5.31 8.84
N ASN A 118 15.71 -4.50 8.02
CA ASN A 118 16.95 -4.90 7.34
C ASN A 118 18.09 -5.12 8.34
N GLN A 119 18.20 -4.27 9.35
CA GLN A 119 19.17 -4.48 10.45
C GLN A 119 18.86 -5.74 11.25
N ALA A 120 17.58 -6.04 11.52
CA ALA A 120 17.18 -7.26 12.20
C ALA A 120 17.50 -8.51 11.37
N ILE A 121 17.25 -8.47 10.05
CA ILE A 121 17.63 -9.56 9.13
C ILE A 121 19.16 -9.82 9.21
N GLN A 122 19.95 -8.75 9.11
CA GLN A 122 21.41 -8.85 9.20
C GLN A 122 21.84 -9.43 10.54
N LEU A 123 21.27 -8.93 11.65
CA LEU A 123 21.58 -9.40 12.99
C LEU A 123 21.30 -10.91 13.15
N VAL A 124 20.17 -11.40 12.63
CA VAL A 124 19.83 -12.84 12.68
C VAL A 124 20.80 -13.67 11.85
N ARG A 125 21.27 -13.14 10.72
CA ARG A 125 22.26 -13.80 9.86
C ARG A 125 23.64 -13.88 10.53
N ASP A 126 24.10 -12.76 11.12
CA ASP A 126 25.41 -12.67 11.76
C ASP A 126 25.46 -13.45 13.09
N PHE A 127 24.31 -13.58 13.75
CA PHE A 127 24.18 -14.27 15.04
C PHE A 127 23.08 -15.35 15.01
N PRO A 128 23.32 -16.55 14.44
CA PRO A 128 22.31 -17.62 14.30
C PRO A 128 21.66 -18.06 15.61
N ARG A 129 22.35 -17.85 16.75
CA ARG A 129 21.81 -18.13 18.09
C ARG A 129 20.52 -17.36 18.39
N ILE A 130 20.32 -16.18 17.80
CA ILE A 130 19.09 -15.40 17.96
C ILE A 130 17.91 -16.18 17.40
N GLY A 131 18.03 -16.70 16.18
CA GLY A 131 17.01 -17.56 15.58
C GLY A 131 16.71 -18.80 16.41
N GLN A 132 17.74 -19.47 16.93
CA GLN A 132 17.59 -20.64 17.83
C GLN A 132 16.80 -20.29 19.10
N GLN A 133 17.14 -19.18 19.76
CA GLN A 133 16.42 -18.73 20.96
C GLN A 133 14.96 -18.42 20.69
N ILE A 134 14.68 -17.77 19.55
CA ILE A 134 13.29 -17.45 19.16
C ILE A 134 12.52 -18.71 18.85
N ARG A 135 13.08 -19.65 18.10
CA ARG A 135 12.43 -20.96 17.81
C ARG A 135 12.22 -21.81 19.05
N SER A 136 13.11 -21.79 20.02
CA SER A 136 12.91 -22.49 21.29
C SER A 136 11.76 -21.92 22.12
N ARG A 137 11.44 -20.63 21.93
CA ARG A 137 10.33 -19.96 22.60
C ARG A 137 9.00 -20.13 21.86
N TYR A 138 9.03 -20.17 20.53
CA TYR A 138 7.85 -20.26 19.68
C TYR A 138 7.92 -21.53 18.85
N ALA A 139 7.25 -22.58 19.33
CA ALA A 139 7.24 -23.89 18.66
C ALA A 139 6.39 -23.89 17.39
N VAL A 140 5.36 -23.04 17.33
CA VAL A 140 4.46 -22.86 16.20
C VAL A 140 4.30 -21.38 15.90
N VAL A 141 4.29 -21.02 14.64
CA VAL A 141 4.10 -19.64 14.15
C VAL A 141 2.91 -19.59 13.21
N LEU A 142 1.96 -18.71 13.51
CA LEU A 142 0.78 -18.47 12.67
C LEU A 142 0.88 -17.06 12.11
N LEU A 143 0.81 -16.93 10.78
CA LEU A 143 0.89 -15.67 10.05
C LEU A 143 -0.47 -15.40 9.42
N ASP A 144 -1.10 -14.30 9.81
CA ASP A 144 -2.36 -13.85 9.25
C ASP A 144 -2.13 -12.72 8.25
N GLU A 145 -3.02 -12.57 7.26
CA GLU A 145 -2.94 -11.55 6.19
C GLU A 145 -1.57 -11.53 5.50
N TYR A 146 -1.01 -12.72 5.23
CA TYR A 146 0.38 -12.82 4.75
C TYR A 146 0.62 -12.13 3.40
N GLN A 147 -0.42 -11.92 2.57
CA GLN A 147 -0.34 -11.15 1.33
C GLN A 147 0.01 -9.67 1.55
N ASP A 148 -0.25 -9.14 2.76
CA ASP A 148 0.04 -7.74 3.11
C ASP A 148 1.44 -7.54 3.70
N THR A 149 2.23 -8.61 3.81
CA THR A 149 3.61 -8.52 4.28
C THR A 149 4.53 -7.94 3.20
N SER A 150 5.50 -7.11 3.61
CA SER A 150 6.56 -6.67 2.73
C SER A 150 7.60 -7.78 2.52
N SER A 151 8.39 -7.69 1.45
CA SER A 151 9.48 -8.64 1.20
C SER A 151 10.51 -8.67 2.33
N SER A 152 10.79 -7.52 2.98
CA SER A 152 11.68 -7.47 4.14
C SER A 152 11.08 -8.16 5.37
N GLN A 153 9.76 -8.04 5.60
CA GLN A 153 9.09 -8.78 6.68
C GLN A 153 9.13 -10.29 6.41
N ALA A 154 8.81 -10.73 5.19
CA ALA A 154 8.88 -12.13 4.80
C ALA A 154 10.31 -12.68 4.97
N ARG A 155 11.34 -11.91 4.55
CA ARG A 155 12.75 -12.28 4.75
C ARG A 155 13.15 -12.37 6.21
N LEU A 156 12.70 -11.45 7.05
CA LEU A 156 12.97 -11.52 8.49
C LEU A 156 12.36 -12.77 9.10
N LEU A 157 11.10 -13.04 8.81
CA LEU A 157 10.40 -14.24 9.28
C LEU A 157 11.10 -15.52 8.79
N ALA A 158 11.48 -15.58 7.52
CA ALA A 158 12.24 -16.69 6.98
C ALA A 158 13.60 -16.84 7.64
N SER A 159 14.32 -15.74 7.94
CA SER A 159 15.59 -15.76 8.65
C SER A 159 15.47 -16.29 10.07
N LEU A 160 14.34 -16.05 10.73
CA LEU A 160 14.07 -16.52 12.08
C LEU A 160 13.59 -17.98 12.12
N PHE A 161 12.66 -18.36 11.22
CA PHE A 161 11.91 -19.61 11.31
C PHE A 161 12.17 -20.57 10.15
N SER A 162 13.09 -20.24 9.24
CA SER A 162 13.48 -21.09 8.14
C SER A 162 14.98 -20.97 7.88
N GLY A 163 15.61 -22.07 7.59
CA GLY A 163 17.04 -22.11 7.30
C GLY A 163 17.37 -23.26 6.35
N SER A 164 18.65 -23.44 6.06
CA SER A 164 19.14 -24.50 5.18
C SER A 164 19.12 -25.89 5.83
N THR A 165 19.16 -25.94 7.16
CA THR A 165 19.16 -27.18 7.94
C THR A 165 18.09 -27.15 9.03
N PRO A 166 17.66 -28.33 9.57
CA PRO A 166 16.69 -28.39 10.65
C PRO A 166 17.15 -27.60 11.91
N GLU A 167 18.44 -27.63 12.24
CA GLU A 167 19.01 -26.89 13.37
C GLU A 167 18.88 -25.39 13.16
N ASN A 168 18.95 -24.92 11.90
CA ASN A 168 18.78 -23.51 11.54
C ASN A 168 17.33 -23.14 11.27
N GLY A 169 16.37 -24.06 11.43
CA GLY A 169 14.94 -23.78 11.35
C GLY A 169 14.23 -24.34 10.13
N ARG A 170 14.87 -25.14 9.29
CA ARG A 170 14.18 -25.82 8.18
C ARG A 170 13.11 -26.75 8.73
N GLY A 171 11.89 -26.63 8.21
CA GLY A 171 10.74 -27.41 8.67
C GLY A 171 10.23 -27.00 10.04
N HIS A 172 10.53 -25.79 10.53
CA HIS A 172 9.85 -25.22 11.70
C HIS A 172 8.36 -25.05 11.37
N ALA A 173 7.48 -25.30 12.35
CA ALA A 173 6.05 -25.25 12.14
C ALA A 173 5.58 -23.80 11.91
N VAL A 174 5.43 -23.39 10.65
CA VAL A 174 4.92 -22.10 10.22
C VAL A 174 3.70 -22.33 9.34
N THR A 175 2.61 -21.62 9.65
CA THR A 175 1.38 -21.63 8.85
C THR A 175 1.03 -20.20 8.48
N ALA A 176 0.75 -19.92 7.20
CA ALA A 176 0.30 -18.63 6.73
C ALA A 176 -1.11 -18.72 6.18
N VAL A 177 -1.91 -17.70 6.45
CA VAL A 177 -3.23 -17.47 5.87
C VAL A 177 -3.18 -16.14 5.12
N GLY A 178 -3.79 -16.09 3.94
CA GLY A 178 -3.87 -14.89 3.15
C GLY A 178 -4.62 -15.12 1.84
N ASP A 179 -5.03 -14.04 1.22
CA ASP A 179 -5.69 -14.03 -0.08
C ASP A 179 -4.96 -13.05 -1.03
N PRO A 180 -4.27 -13.54 -2.06
CA PRO A 180 -3.54 -12.66 -2.98
C PRO A 180 -4.46 -11.70 -3.75
N LEU A 181 -5.76 -12.01 -3.86
CA LEU A 181 -6.74 -11.08 -4.46
C LEU A 181 -7.10 -9.92 -3.54
N GLN A 182 -6.78 -10.00 -2.24
CA GLN A 182 -7.00 -8.94 -1.26
C GLN A 182 -5.74 -8.12 -0.93
N ALA A 183 -4.65 -8.29 -1.69
CA ALA A 183 -3.41 -7.55 -1.51
C ALA A 183 -3.57 -6.08 -1.95
N ILE A 184 -3.95 -5.20 -1.03
CA ILE A 184 -4.24 -3.78 -1.29
C ILE A 184 -3.18 -2.82 -0.73
N TYR A 185 -2.14 -3.32 -0.06
CA TYR A 185 -1.09 -2.51 0.56
C TYR A 185 0.23 -2.47 -0.23
N GLY A 186 0.19 -2.69 -1.56
CA GLY A 186 1.36 -2.59 -2.42
C GLY A 186 2.10 -1.25 -2.31
N TRP A 187 1.39 -0.16 -2.09
CA TRP A 187 1.95 1.17 -1.86
C TRP A 187 2.73 1.30 -0.53
N ARG A 188 2.55 0.36 0.41
CA ARG A 188 3.34 0.22 1.64
C ARG A 188 4.47 -0.81 1.52
N GLY A 189 4.75 -1.29 0.31
CA GLY A 189 5.77 -2.31 0.06
C GLY A 189 5.30 -3.75 0.29
N ALA A 190 3.99 -3.98 0.48
CA ALA A 190 3.44 -5.33 0.48
C ALA A 190 3.68 -6.00 -0.87
N ALA A 191 4.01 -7.29 -0.84
CA ALA A 191 4.23 -8.09 -2.03
C ALA A 191 3.18 -9.22 -2.08
N ALA A 192 2.18 -9.05 -2.95
CA ALA A 192 1.10 -10.03 -3.14
C ALA A 192 1.62 -11.45 -3.43
N ASN A 193 2.78 -11.55 -4.05
CA ASN A 193 3.42 -12.83 -4.33
C ASN A 193 3.96 -13.55 -3.07
N ASN A 194 4.08 -12.88 -1.93
CA ASN A 194 4.63 -13.53 -0.73
C ASN A 194 3.85 -14.77 -0.32
N ILE A 195 2.52 -14.77 -0.47
CA ILE A 195 1.69 -15.95 -0.16
C ILE A 195 1.93 -17.09 -1.18
N LEU A 196 2.17 -16.75 -2.44
CA LEU A 196 2.49 -17.71 -3.50
C LEU A 196 3.92 -18.26 -3.35
N ASP A 197 4.84 -17.42 -2.86
CA ASP A 197 6.24 -17.76 -2.60
C ASP A 197 6.45 -18.37 -1.19
N PHE A 198 5.38 -18.59 -0.42
CA PHE A 198 5.48 -19.17 0.92
C PHE A 198 6.31 -20.45 0.98
N PRO A 199 6.17 -21.43 0.05
CA PRO A 199 6.99 -22.65 0.05
C PRO A 199 8.50 -22.36 -0.15
N ARG A 200 8.85 -21.27 -0.80
CA ARG A 200 10.26 -20.83 -0.96
C ARG A 200 10.80 -20.16 0.30
N HIS A 201 9.94 -19.40 1.00
CA HIS A 201 10.29 -18.74 2.26
C HIS A 201 10.44 -19.75 3.40
N PHE A 202 9.59 -20.75 3.43
CA PHE A 202 9.53 -21.77 4.48
C PHE A 202 9.50 -23.18 3.86
N PRO A 203 10.64 -23.65 3.29
CA PRO A 203 10.69 -24.97 2.66
C PRO A 203 10.40 -26.07 3.65
N HIS A 204 9.64 -27.07 3.20
CA HIS A 204 9.33 -28.24 4.01
C HIS A 204 10.60 -29.00 4.39
N ARG A 205 10.54 -29.71 5.53
CA ARG A 205 11.66 -30.51 6.04
C ARG A 205 12.16 -31.54 5.02
N ASP A 206 11.23 -32.19 4.36
CA ASP A 206 11.47 -33.30 3.43
C ASP A 206 11.66 -32.85 1.97
N GLY A 207 11.67 -31.54 1.72
CA GLY A 207 11.91 -30.97 0.40
C GLY A 207 10.68 -30.26 -0.21
N PRO A 208 10.85 -29.62 -1.38
CA PRO A 208 9.79 -28.84 -2.01
C PRO A 208 8.59 -29.69 -2.46
N ASP A 209 8.79 -30.94 -2.85
CA ASP A 209 7.72 -31.82 -3.34
C ASP A 209 6.76 -32.28 -2.22
N ALA A 210 7.15 -32.11 -0.95
CA ALA A 210 6.32 -32.44 0.18
C ALA A 210 5.19 -31.44 0.45
N TYR A 211 5.14 -30.31 -0.31
CA TYR A 211 4.12 -29.27 -0.15
C TYR A 211 2.77 -29.61 -0.78
N ASP A 212 2.65 -30.62 -1.61
CA ASP A 212 1.39 -30.99 -2.27
C ASP A 212 0.23 -31.21 -1.30
N ASN A 213 0.53 -31.56 -0.05
CA ASN A 213 -0.45 -31.78 1.02
C ASN A 213 -0.51 -30.63 2.04
N GLY A 214 0.22 -29.53 1.84
CA GLY A 214 0.34 -28.43 2.78
C GLY A 214 -0.40 -27.14 2.35
N GLN A 215 -0.95 -27.10 1.14
CA GLN A 215 -1.72 -25.96 0.64
C GLN A 215 -3.21 -26.25 0.66
N TYR A 216 -3.97 -25.41 1.34
CA TYR A 216 -5.41 -25.55 1.49
C TYR A 216 -6.10 -24.28 1.00
N SER A 217 -7.20 -24.42 0.25
CA SER A 217 -8.02 -23.30 -0.18
C SER A 217 -9.30 -23.25 0.63
N LEU A 218 -9.57 -22.12 1.28
CA LEU A 218 -10.83 -21.85 1.95
C LEU A 218 -11.82 -21.33 0.92
N THR A 219 -12.74 -22.19 0.45
CA THR A 219 -13.69 -21.87 -0.63
C THR A 219 -15.06 -21.47 -0.11
N GLN A 220 -15.39 -21.79 1.13
CA GLN A 220 -16.67 -21.46 1.75
C GLN A 220 -16.61 -20.09 2.41
N ASN A 221 -17.41 -19.16 1.90
CA ASN A 221 -17.54 -17.82 2.46
C ASN A 221 -18.76 -17.74 3.38
N ARG A 222 -18.55 -17.29 4.63
CA ARG A 222 -19.59 -17.18 5.65
C ARG A 222 -20.01 -15.73 5.92
N ARG A 223 -19.47 -14.77 5.16
CA ARG A 223 -19.72 -13.31 5.32
C ARG A 223 -20.74 -12.80 4.33
N SER A 224 -20.56 -13.14 3.06
CA SER A 224 -21.32 -12.57 1.94
C SER A 224 -22.31 -13.56 1.36
N ASN A 225 -23.41 -13.06 0.78
CA ASN A 225 -24.36 -13.88 0.05
C ASN A 225 -23.80 -14.30 -1.32
N GLN A 226 -24.47 -15.26 -1.97
CA GLN A 226 -24.02 -15.81 -3.26
C GLN A 226 -23.92 -14.78 -4.36
N THR A 227 -24.83 -13.79 -4.43
CA THR A 227 -24.83 -12.75 -5.47
C THR A 227 -23.56 -11.89 -5.42
N ILE A 228 -23.10 -11.55 -4.21
CA ILE A 228 -21.83 -10.82 -4.02
C ILE A 228 -20.65 -11.70 -4.44
N LEU A 229 -20.68 -12.99 -4.05
CA LEU A 229 -19.62 -13.92 -4.41
C LEU A 229 -19.55 -14.18 -5.92
N ASP A 230 -20.69 -14.26 -6.60
CA ASP A 230 -20.76 -14.42 -8.06
C ASP A 230 -20.12 -13.21 -8.77
N CYS A 231 -20.41 -12.00 -8.30
CA CYS A 231 -19.78 -10.78 -8.81
C CYS A 231 -18.28 -10.79 -8.58
N ALA A 232 -17.82 -11.12 -7.35
CA ALA A 232 -16.41 -11.20 -7.01
C ALA A 232 -15.68 -12.29 -7.82
N ASN A 233 -16.31 -13.45 -8.01
CA ASN A 233 -15.78 -14.55 -8.81
C ASN A 233 -15.65 -14.15 -10.30
N ALA A 234 -16.63 -13.44 -10.84
CA ALA A 234 -16.60 -12.95 -12.23
C ALA A 234 -15.47 -11.93 -12.44
N ILE A 235 -15.34 -10.94 -11.55
CA ILE A 235 -14.28 -9.92 -11.62
C ILE A 235 -12.88 -10.55 -11.51
N SER A 236 -12.73 -11.54 -10.65
CA SER A 236 -11.44 -12.19 -10.40
C SER A 236 -11.07 -13.28 -11.42
N GLU A 237 -11.95 -13.63 -12.36
CA GLU A 237 -11.74 -14.71 -13.33
C GLU A 237 -10.47 -14.50 -14.17
N GLY A 238 -10.25 -13.28 -14.66
CA GLY A 238 -9.06 -12.94 -15.45
C GLY A 238 -7.76 -13.14 -14.67
N ILE A 239 -7.75 -12.84 -13.38
CA ILE A 239 -6.58 -13.04 -12.51
C ILE A 239 -6.38 -14.53 -12.21
N ARG A 240 -7.45 -15.26 -11.92
CA ARG A 240 -7.42 -16.71 -11.66
C ARG A 240 -7.05 -17.53 -12.90
N SER A 241 -7.14 -16.95 -14.10
CA SER A 241 -6.66 -17.58 -15.34
C SER A 241 -5.14 -17.74 -15.40
N ASP A 242 -4.38 -16.98 -14.61
CA ASP A 242 -2.95 -17.23 -14.42
C ASP A 242 -2.77 -18.54 -13.63
N PRO A 243 -2.07 -19.55 -14.17
CA PRO A 243 -1.88 -20.84 -13.50
C PRO A 243 -1.23 -20.74 -12.13
N LYS A 244 -0.37 -19.74 -11.88
CA LYS A 244 0.28 -19.52 -10.59
C LYS A 244 -0.73 -19.13 -9.51
N ILE A 245 -1.75 -18.37 -9.88
CA ILE A 245 -2.79 -17.90 -8.96
C ILE A 245 -3.95 -18.90 -8.91
N GLY A 246 -4.42 -19.35 -10.07
CA GLY A 246 -5.59 -20.24 -10.17
C GLY A 246 -5.40 -21.63 -9.53
N ASN A 247 -4.16 -22.07 -9.35
CA ASN A 247 -3.87 -23.30 -8.61
C ASN A 247 -4.13 -23.14 -7.10
N VAL A 248 -3.95 -21.92 -6.56
CA VAL A 248 -4.07 -21.61 -5.13
C VAL A 248 -5.43 -20.98 -4.80
N VAL A 249 -5.87 -20.03 -5.62
CA VAL A 249 -7.11 -19.27 -5.40
C VAL A 249 -8.26 -19.86 -6.18
N LYS A 250 -9.24 -20.38 -5.45
CA LYS A 250 -10.46 -21.00 -6.01
C LYS A 250 -11.65 -20.04 -5.94
N GLN A 251 -12.71 -20.37 -6.67
CA GLN A 251 -13.99 -19.65 -6.56
C GLN A 251 -14.57 -19.77 -5.16
N LEU A 252 -15.15 -18.69 -4.68
CA LEU A 252 -15.84 -18.64 -3.40
C LEU A 252 -17.31 -19.02 -3.58
N ARG A 253 -17.85 -19.74 -2.59
CA ARG A 253 -19.26 -20.12 -2.52
C ARG A 253 -19.77 -20.02 -1.09
N VAL A 254 -21.07 -19.85 -0.92
CA VAL A 254 -21.71 -20.02 0.40
C VAL A 254 -21.63 -21.47 0.84
N PRO A 255 -21.63 -21.78 2.14
CA PRO A 255 -21.73 -23.14 2.65
C PRO A 255 -23.01 -23.81 2.14
N GLU A 256 -22.93 -25.08 1.78
CA GLU A 256 -24.11 -25.87 1.36
C GLU A 256 -25.03 -26.19 2.54
N ASP A 257 -24.50 -26.24 3.76
CA ASP A 257 -25.28 -26.45 4.99
C ASP A 257 -25.81 -25.11 5.52
N GLU A 258 -27.10 -24.87 5.37
CA GLU A 258 -27.77 -23.66 5.89
C GLU A 258 -27.65 -23.49 7.42
N HIS A 259 -27.27 -24.55 8.14
CA HIS A 259 -27.21 -24.60 9.62
C HIS A 259 -25.79 -24.42 10.20
N ALA A 260 -24.77 -24.34 9.39
CA ALA A 260 -23.39 -24.19 9.86
C ALA A 260 -23.04 -22.73 10.22
N GLY A 261 -23.46 -22.29 11.40
CA GLY A 261 -22.88 -21.14 12.10
C GLY A 261 -23.37 -19.76 11.70
N ARG A 262 -24.62 -19.59 11.31
CA ARG A 262 -25.29 -18.29 11.29
C ARG A 262 -25.79 -17.93 12.67
N GLU A 263 -24.96 -17.30 13.49
CA GLU A 263 -25.48 -16.39 14.50
C GLU A 263 -25.96 -15.14 13.79
N GLU A 264 -27.28 -14.99 13.76
CA GLU A 264 -28.08 -13.76 13.64
C GLU A 264 -27.57 -12.65 12.70
N SER A 265 -27.62 -12.83 11.42
CA SER A 265 -28.24 -11.87 10.48
C SER A 265 -28.35 -12.52 9.12
N PRO A 266 -29.55 -12.94 8.67
CA PRO A 266 -29.75 -13.27 7.27
C PRO A 266 -29.58 -11.98 6.48
N LEU A 267 -28.44 -11.83 5.82
CA LEU A 267 -28.41 -10.90 4.68
C LEU A 267 -29.57 -11.32 3.78
N PRO A 268 -30.43 -10.39 3.35
CA PRO A 268 -31.57 -10.74 2.51
C PRO A 268 -31.07 -11.58 1.35
N VAL A 269 -31.56 -12.80 1.25
CA VAL A 269 -31.27 -13.67 0.11
C VAL A 269 -31.72 -12.91 -1.12
N GLY A 270 -30.79 -12.51 -2.00
CA GLY A 270 -31.11 -12.00 -3.33
C GLY A 270 -31.07 -10.49 -3.55
N MET A 271 -30.42 -9.67 -2.73
CA MET A 271 -30.13 -8.31 -3.17
C MET A 271 -29.11 -8.32 -4.29
N PRO A 272 -29.46 -7.78 -5.49
CA PRO A 272 -28.52 -7.74 -6.61
C PRO A 272 -27.37 -6.78 -6.29
N VAL A 273 -26.18 -7.11 -6.79
CA VAL A 273 -25.12 -6.13 -6.92
C VAL A 273 -25.54 -5.11 -7.98
N GLN A 274 -25.61 -3.84 -7.63
CA GLN A 274 -26.02 -2.76 -8.54
C GLN A 274 -24.78 -2.02 -9.03
N VAL A 275 -24.81 -1.59 -10.29
CA VAL A 275 -23.78 -0.75 -10.91
C VAL A 275 -24.49 0.49 -11.46
N HIS A 276 -24.03 1.65 -11.01
CA HIS A 276 -24.53 2.94 -11.45
C HIS A 276 -23.40 3.75 -12.06
N THR A 277 -23.71 4.53 -13.10
CA THR A 277 -22.80 5.46 -13.75
C THR A 277 -23.43 6.84 -13.76
N PHE A 278 -22.62 7.88 -13.56
CA PHE A 278 -23.05 9.26 -13.51
C PHE A 278 -22.15 10.11 -14.42
N ASP A 279 -22.67 11.20 -14.96
CA ASP A 279 -21.93 12.07 -15.87
C ASP A 279 -20.95 12.97 -15.12
N THR A 280 -21.24 13.34 -13.87
CA THR A 280 -20.39 14.19 -13.04
C THR A 280 -20.17 13.59 -11.65
N TRP A 281 -19.10 14.04 -11.00
CA TRP A 281 -18.79 13.64 -9.63
C TRP A 281 -19.85 14.08 -8.62
N GLU A 282 -20.43 15.26 -8.81
CA GLU A 282 -21.52 15.78 -7.98
C GLU A 282 -22.74 14.87 -8.06
N GLN A 283 -23.14 14.49 -9.27
CA GLN A 283 -24.25 13.54 -9.48
C GLN A 283 -23.97 12.17 -8.86
N GLU A 284 -22.72 11.69 -8.91
CA GLU A 284 -22.32 10.44 -8.25
C GLU A 284 -22.50 10.55 -6.73
N CYS A 285 -22.04 11.65 -6.10
CA CYS A 285 -22.21 11.89 -4.67
C CYS A 285 -23.68 11.95 -4.26
N GLU A 286 -24.50 12.68 -5.03
CA GLU A 286 -25.94 12.79 -4.79
C GLU A 286 -26.63 11.44 -4.96
N GLY A 287 -26.34 10.72 -6.05
CA GLY A 287 -26.94 9.42 -6.33
C GLY A 287 -26.59 8.36 -5.27
N VAL A 288 -25.34 8.33 -4.80
CA VAL A 288 -24.93 7.44 -3.69
C VAL A 288 -25.68 7.81 -2.41
N ALA A 289 -25.81 9.10 -2.10
CA ALA A 289 -26.50 9.55 -0.90
C ALA A 289 -28.00 9.22 -0.95
N ASP A 290 -28.65 9.38 -2.13
CA ASP A 290 -30.06 9.03 -2.32
C ASP A 290 -30.31 7.54 -2.16
N GLN A 291 -29.43 6.69 -2.74
CA GLN A 291 -29.53 5.24 -2.60
C GLN A 291 -29.38 4.77 -1.15
N ILE A 292 -28.50 5.40 -0.37
CA ILE A 292 -28.29 5.09 1.05
C ILE A 292 -29.54 5.45 1.86
N VAL A 293 -30.14 6.63 1.62
CA VAL A 293 -31.38 7.04 2.27
C VAL A 293 -32.53 6.08 1.91
N GLU A 294 -32.69 5.80 0.61
CA GLU A 294 -33.74 4.91 0.11
C GLU A 294 -33.61 3.48 0.71
N ALA A 295 -32.38 2.95 0.79
CA ALA A 295 -32.15 1.63 1.39
C ALA A 295 -32.56 1.60 2.89
N HIS A 296 -32.32 2.69 3.59
CA HIS A 296 -32.72 2.81 5.00
C HIS A 296 -34.23 2.99 5.17
N GLU A 297 -34.86 3.87 4.38
CA GLU A 297 -36.31 4.11 4.41
C GLU A 297 -37.13 2.88 4.01
N ARG A 298 -36.64 2.10 3.06
CA ARG A 298 -37.25 0.81 2.68
C ARG A 298 -37.05 -0.31 3.71
N GLY A 299 -36.27 -0.05 4.76
CA GLY A 299 -35.94 -1.07 5.77
C GLY A 299 -34.98 -2.15 5.27
N THR A 300 -34.34 -1.96 4.11
CA THR A 300 -33.30 -2.86 3.59
C THR A 300 -32.09 -2.87 4.50
N VAL A 301 -31.77 -1.72 5.10
CA VAL A 301 -30.71 -1.56 6.11
C VAL A 301 -31.32 -0.90 7.34
N GLY A 302 -31.30 -1.61 8.47
CA GLY A 302 -31.94 -1.14 9.69
C GLY A 302 -31.17 -0.05 10.43
N ARG A 303 -29.85 -0.02 10.33
CA ARG A 303 -28.98 0.88 11.07
C ARG A 303 -27.96 1.53 10.15
N TRP A 304 -27.78 2.85 10.25
CA TRP A 304 -26.77 3.59 9.47
C TRP A 304 -25.35 3.02 9.63
N LYS A 305 -25.00 2.54 10.82
CA LYS A 305 -23.67 1.96 11.07
C LYS A 305 -23.37 0.65 10.34
N ASP A 306 -24.38 0.02 9.73
CA ASP A 306 -24.22 -1.20 8.94
C ASP A 306 -23.92 -0.89 7.47
N ILE A 307 -23.83 0.40 7.11
CA ILE A 307 -23.46 0.88 5.77
C ILE A 307 -22.01 1.34 5.77
N GLY A 308 -21.20 0.78 4.87
CA GLY A 308 -19.84 1.23 4.62
C GLY A 308 -19.69 1.78 3.21
N VAL A 309 -19.11 2.98 3.08
CA VAL A 309 -18.78 3.56 1.78
C VAL A 309 -17.26 3.59 1.61
N LEU A 310 -16.76 2.90 0.58
CA LEU A 310 -15.35 2.82 0.25
C LEU A 310 -15.05 3.72 -0.94
N MET A 311 -14.00 4.53 -0.82
CA MET A 311 -13.58 5.46 -1.85
C MET A 311 -12.17 5.18 -2.33
N ARG A 312 -11.92 5.38 -3.63
CA ARG A 312 -10.61 5.15 -4.24
C ARG A 312 -9.55 6.11 -3.73
N THR A 313 -9.91 7.36 -3.40
CA THR A 313 -8.99 8.39 -2.93
C THR A 313 -9.58 9.18 -1.77
N ASN A 314 -8.73 9.56 -0.82
CA ASN A 314 -9.14 10.38 0.32
C ASN A 314 -9.52 11.82 -0.07
N ALA A 315 -9.08 12.31 -1.23
CA ALA A 315 -9.27 13.69 -1.64
C ALA A 315 -10.75 14.05 -1.85
N LYS A 316 -11.57 13.08 -2.20
CA LYS A 316 -12.99 13.24 -2.55
C LYS A 316 -13.95 12.87 -1.41
N ILE A 317 -13.47 12.46 -0.26
CA ILE A 317 -14.31 12.04 0.88
C ILE A 317 -15.19 13.19 1.38
N SER A 318 -14.67 14.42 1.39
CA SER A 318 -15.40 15.59 1.86
C SER A 318 -16.66 15.88 1.04
N ASP A 319 -16.63 15.69 -0.26
CA ASP A 319 -17.76 15.99 -1.14
C ASP A 319 -18.92 15.02 -0.87
N LEU A 320 -18.61 13.73 -0.75
CA LEU A 320 -19.62 12.73 -0.39
C LEU A 320 -20.13 12.89 1.04
N TYR A 321 -19.25 13.27 1.98
CA TYR A 321 -19.67 13.62 3.34
C TYR A 321 -20.71 14.73 3.34
N LEU A 322 -20.50 15.80 2.55
CA LEU A 322 -21.45 16.92 2.44
C LEU A 322 -22.77 16.47 1.85
N ALA A 323 -22.77 15.64 0.79
CA ALA A 323 -23.98 15.12 0.16
C ALA A 323 -24.82 14.25 1.12
N LEU A 324 -24.18 13.40 1.90
CA LEU A 324 -24.82 12.58 2.94
C LEU A 324 -25.34 13.42 4.10
N SER A 325 -24.54 14.37 4.58
CA SER A 325 -24.93 15.27 5.68
C SER A 325 -26.12 16.15 5.31
N ALA A 326 -26.19 16.64 4.07
CA ALA A 326 -27.31 17.42 3.55
C ALA A 326 -28.65 16.65 3.58
N ARG A 327 -28.58 15.31 3.54
CA ARG A 327 -29.73 14.40 3.65
C ARG A 327 -29.99 13.92 5.08
N GLY A 328 -29.26 14.43 6.06
CA GLY A 328 -29.40 14.05 7.46
C GLY A 328 -28.85 12.67 7.82
N VAL A 329 -28.03 12.06 6.95
CA VAL A 329 -27.37 10.78 7.22
C VAL A 329 -26.25 10.98 8.25
N PRO A 330 -26.23 10.26 9.38
CA PRO A 330 -25.15 10.37 10.36
C PRO A 330 -23.90 9.65 9.81
N VAL A 331 -22.85 10.40 9.50
CA VAL A 331 -21.61 9.89 8.88
C VAL A 331 -20.47 9.91 9.89
N CYS A 332 -19.72 8.80 9.93
CA CYS A 332 -18.44 8.72 10.63
C CYS A 332 -17.29 8.61 9.62
N LEU A 333 -16.33 9.52 9.68
CA LEU A 333 -15.14 9.50 8.86
C LEU A 333 -14.04 8.68 9.52
N ALA A 334 -13.62 7.60 8.89
CA ALA A 334 -12.57 6.71 9.44
C ALA A 334 -11.16 7.31 9.36
N ASN A 335 -10.96 8.42 8.62
CA ASN A 335 -9.65 9.02 8.41
C ASN A 335 -9.58 10.45 8.99
N LEU A 336 -8.60 10.69 9.88
CA LEU A 336 -8.36 12.00 10.49
C LEU A 336 -8.06 13.10 9.44
N SER A 337 -7.34 12.76 8.35
CA SER A 337 -7.05 13.71 7.27
C SER A 337 -8.31 14.16 6.52
N ALA A 338 -9.32 13.31 6.41
CA ALA A 338 -10.62 13.67 5.86
C ALA A 338 -11.41 14.56 6.83
N LEU A 339 -11.30 14.32 8.13
CA LEU A 339 -11.93 15.13 9.16
C LEU A 339 -11.47 16.60 9.11
N LEU A 340 -10.17 16.85 8.90
CA LEU A 340 -9.60 18.19 8.78
C LEU A 340 -10.08 18.98 7.54
N ARG A 341 -10.72 18.30 6.58
CA ARG A 341 -11.31 18.91 5.38
C ARG A 341 -12.80 19.23 5.55
N VAL A 342 -13.44 18.78 6.63
CA VAL A 342 -14.81 19.17 6.96
C VAL A 342 -14.82 20.68 7.25
N PRO A 343 -15.70 21.48 6.62
CA PRO A 343 -15.64 22.94 6.67
C PRO A 343 -15.51 23.50 8.09
N ASP A 344 -16.33 23.05 9.02
CA ASP A 344 -16.29 23.52 10.42
C ASP A 344 -14.97 23.18 11.12
N ILE A 345 -14.46 21.98 10.88
CA ILE A 345 -13.18 21.53 11.43
C ILE A 345 -12.02 22.28 10.79
N ALA A 346 -12.08 22.51 9.47
CA ALA A 346 -11.07 23.30 8.75
C ALA A 346 -10.97 24.72 9.29
N LEU A 347 -12.10 25.34 9.63
CA LEU A 347 -12.14 26.67 10.26
C LEU A 347 -11.46 26.66 11.64
N ILE A 348 -11.81 25.70 12.50
CA ILE A 348 -11.21 25.54 13.83
C ILE A 348 -9.69 25.33 13.68
N TYR A 349 -9.29 24.43 12.78
CA TYR A 349 -7.88 24.14 12.52
C TYR A 349 -7.12 25.36 12.00
N SER A 350 -7.72 26.15 11.10
CA SER A 350 -7.12 27.39 10.58
C SER A 350 -6.94 28.45 11.69
N HIS A 351 -7.88 28.56 12.64
CA HIS A 351 -7.68 29.42 13.79
C HIS A 351 -6.48 28.97 14.64
N LEU A 352 -6.35 27.65 14.90
CA LEU A 352 -5.22 27.11 15.65
C LEU A 352 -3.89 27.34 14.94
N ARG A 353 -3.84 27.19 13.61
CA ARG A 353 -2.65 27.47 12.80
C ARG A 353 -2.22 28.93 12.93
N LEU A 354 -3.14 29.89 12.87
CA LEU A 354 -2.84 31.31 13.03
C LEU A 354 -2.40 31.71 14.45
N LEU A 355 -2.81 30.96 15.48
CA LEU A 355 -2.28 31.15 16.83
C LEU A 355 -0.79 30.78 16.93
N VAL A 356 -0.36 29.80 16.13
CA VAL A 356 1.05 29.34 16.10
C VAL A 356 1.88 30.18 15.15
N ASP A 357 1.37 30.45 13.92
CA ASP A 357 2.03 31.28 12.92
C ASP A 357 1.05 32.30 12.33
N ARG A 358 1.22 33.57 12.70
CA ARG A 358 0.40 34.67 12.21
C ARG A 358 0.63 35.03 10.74
N ARG A 359 1.63 34.44 10.10
CA ARG A 359 1.96 34.62 8.67
C ARG A 359 1.43 33.49 7.80
N ASP A 360 0.65 32.58 8.37
CA ASP A 360 0.03 31.49 7.62
C ASP A 360 -1.12 32.01 6.75
N ASN A 361 -0.76 32.43 5.53
CA ASN A 361 -1.68 33.02 4.57
C ASN A 361 -2.77 32.03 4.11
N GLU A 362 -2.49 30.74 4.07
CA GLU A 362 -3.47 29.71 3.68
C GLU A 362 -4.57 29.60 4.77
N ALA A 363 -4.16 29.55 6.03
CA ALA A 363 -5.10 29.54 7.15
C ALA A 363 -5.91 30.83 7.22
N LEU A 364 -5.28 31.97 6.98
CA LEU A 364 -5.95 33.26 6.91
C LEU A 364 -6.97 33.33 5.79
N ALA A 365 -6.60 32.93 4.57
CA ALA A 365 -7.51 32.88 3.44
C ALA A 365 -8.72 31.98 3.71
N THR A 366 -8.51 30.79 4.28
CA THR A 366 -9.58 29.87 4.64
C THR A 366 -10.58 30.53 5.63
N LEU A 367 -10.10 31.30 6.59
CA LEU A 367 -10.97 32.00 7.54
C LEU A 367 -11.70 33.17 6.91
N LEU A 368 -11.04 33.98 6.09
CA LEU A 368 -11.65 35.14 5.45
C LEU A 368 -12.73 34.78 4.43
N THR A 369 -12.55 33.66 3.73
CA THR A 369 -13.53 33.13 2.76
C THR A 369 -14.64 32.31 3.41
N ALA A 370 -14.63 32.13 4.74
CA ALA A 370 -15.71 31.44 5.45
C ALA A 370 -17.04 32.20 5.32
N PRO A 371 -18.18 31.48 5.30
CA PRO A 371 -19.52 32.09 5.13
C PRO A 371 -19.81 33.23 6.09
N ARG A 372 -19.21 33.21 7.29
CA ARG A 372 -19.34 34.26 8.30
C ARG A 372 -18.86 35.64 7.82
N TRP A 373 -17.84 35.69 6.95
CA TRP A 373 -17.23 36.94 6.50
C TRP A 373 -17.69 37.35 5.12
N GLY A 374 -18.23 36.44 4.34
CA GLY A 374 -18.78 36.67 3.00
C GLY A 374 -17.77 37.19 1.97
N LEU A 375 -16.47 37.06 2.23
CA LEU A 375 -15.45 37.47 1.30
C LEU A 375 -15.22 36.42 0.21
N THR A 376 -14.97 36.86 -0.98
CA THR A 376 -14.61 35.98 -2.10
C THR A 376 -13.09 35.87 -2.24
N THR A 377 -12.60 34.84 -2.96
CA THR A 377 -11.16 34.68 -3.23
C THR A 377 -10.56 35.80 -4.10
N LYS A 378 -11.39 36.70 -4.63
CA LYS A 378 -10.97 37.88 -5.41
C LYS A 378 -10.84 39.15 -4.57
N GLU A 379 -11.50 39.19 -3.44
CA GLU A 379 -11.41 40.28 -2.43
C GLU A 379 -10.30 39.98 -1.43
#